data_042b79b209ec4e1198042fd3a73a10e7
#
_entry.id   042b79b209ec4e1198042fd3a73a10e7
#
_cell.length_a   1.000
_cell.length_b   1.000
_cell.length_c   1.000
_cell.angle_alpha   90.00
_cell.angle_beta   90.00
_cell.angle_gamma   90.00
#
_symmetry.space_group_name_H-M   'P 1'
#
loop_
_entity.id
_entity.type
_entity.pdbx_description
1 polymer ?
#
loop_
_entity_poly.entity_id
_entity_poly.type
_entity_poly.pdbx_seq_one_letter_code
_entity_poly.pdbx_strand_id
1 'polypeptide(L)'
;DILRHRKKDSTAPNNRLVNNMAKYITDTATGYFIGKPVVYSSQNDAYLEALQDIFDYNDEQDENMELAKGASINGDCFEMLYLDEDAQIRFTKVPPDGCIYICETGYNTPMAAIRIVYSKDKDKNIIKKVEFWTAQDCWYFRSINGGALELLDIREHYWGDVPFVEYINNEERQGDFEGVITLIDAYNRVESNTANFFQYNDEALLKVLKMGAVTSQDIAEMKEKGAIILEDGGDIQWLIKEVSDTALENYKKRLREDMHIFSAVPNLTDANFGGNLSGVAVSYKLWGLEQICAIKERKFKRGLQRRIELITHILNIKGGQFDYRDIDIQFRRNKPQNVLEIAQIITMLSGELSRETRLQMLPTIDNVQDELQKLEDEKQQEVNSFGQYNALAQALAQAKAQPEGAEASPEDEPEEKAGEGA
;
A
#
# COMPACT_ATOMS: atom_id res chain seq x y z
N ASP A 1 -26.33 -1.82 2.51
CA ASP A 1 -25.70 -0.50 2.41
C ASP A 1 -26.55 0.56 3.13
N ILE A 2 -26.04 1.11 4.23
CA ILE A 2 -26.74 2.10 5.08
C ILE A 2 -27.04 3.40 4.31
N LEU A 3 -26.22 3.77 3.32
CA LEU A 3 -26.40 4.99 2.54
C LEU A 3 -27.63 4.90 1.61
N ARG A 4 -28.01 3.70 1.17
CA ARG A 4 -29.20 3.45 0.35
C ARG A 4 -30.46 3.22 1.15
N HIS A 5 -30.34 3.05 2.48
CA HIS A 5 -31.50 2.83 3.33
C HIS A 5 -32.38 4.07 3.35
N ARG A 6 -33.64 3.92 2.93
CA ARG A 6 -34.61 5.04 2.91
C ARG A 6 -35.35 5.11 4.24
N LYS A 7 -35.50 6.33 4.73
CA LYS A 7 -36.29 6.66 5.87
C LYS A 7 -37.79 6.43 5.57
N LYS A 8 -38.50 5.76 6.47
CA LYS A 8 -39.96 5.55 6.35
C LYS A 8 -40.74 6.79 6.77
N ASP A 9 -40.23 7.54 7.76
CA ASP A 9 -40.84 8.74 8.30
C ASP A 9 -39.91 9.94 8.09
N SER A 10 -40.43 11.04 7.54
CA SER A 10 -39.65 12.24 7.26
C SER A 10 -39.30 13.04 8.52
N THR A 11 -40.00 12.83 9.64
CA THR A 11 -39.82 13.56 10.89
C THR A 11 -38.87 12.87 11.86
N ALA A 12 -38.64 11.56 11.73
CA ALA A 12 -37.76 10.83 12.64
C ALA A 12 -36.27 10.99 12.33
N PRO A 13 -35.34 10.95 13.30
CA PRO A 13 -33.90 10.97 13.07
C PRO A 13 -33.47 9.90 12.05
N ASN A 14 -32.54 10.25 11.17
CA ASN A 14 -32.06 9.34 10.12
C ASN A 14 -30.56 9.47 9.91
N ASN A 15 -29.81 9.22 10.98
CA ASN A 15 -28.35 9.17 10.92
C ASN A 15 -27.88 7.99 10.04
N ARG A 16 -26.84 8.23 9.26
CA ARG A 16 -26.24 7.24 8.35
C ARG A 16 -24.74 7.23 8.58
N LEU A 17 -24.33 6.54 9.62
CA LEU A 17 -22.93 6.43 10.01
C LEU A 17 -22.28 5.29 9.27
N VAL A 18 -21.14 5.59 8.62
CA VAL A 18 -20.32 4.61 7.93
C VAL A 18 -19.02 4.45 8.70
N ASN A 19 -18.82 3.26 9.24
CA ASN A 19 -17.53 2.82 9.75
C ASN A 19 -16.78 2.15 8.61
N ASN A 20 -15.69 2.76 8.16
CA ASN A 20 -15.01 2.35 6.93
C ASN A 20 -14.12 1.11 7.14
N MET A 21 -14.72 0.03 7.69
CA MET A 21 -14.04 -1.22 7.98
C MET A 21 -13.51 -1.89 6.70
N ALA A 22 -14.25 -1.78 5.59
CA ALA A 22 -13.80 -2.29 4.30
C ALA A 22 -12.45 -1.67 3.88
N LYS A 23 -12.32 -0.33 4.04
CA LYS A 23 -11.06 0.36 3.77
C LYS A 23 -9.95 -0.09 4.72
N TYR A 24 -10.26 -0.24 6.02
CA TYR A 24 -9.29 -0.72 7.01
C TYR A 24 -8.73 -2.09 6.63
N ILE A 25 -9.60 -3.05 6.26
CA ILE A 25 -9.21 -4.39 5.85
C ILE A 25 -8.32 -4.34 4.61
N THR A 26 -8.76 -3.62 3.58
CA THR A 26 -8.04 -3.49 2.31
C THR A 26 -6.66 -2.83 2.50
N ASP A 27 -6.62 -1.66 3.15
CA ASP A 27 -5.36 -0.90 3.31
C ASP A 27 -4.36 -1.68 4.20
N THR A 28 -4.86 -2.37 5.24
CA THR A 28 -4.00 -3.20 6.11
C THR A 28 -3.45 -4.41 5.35
N ALA A 29 -4.30 -5.14 4.63
CA ALA A 29 -3.87 -6.31 3.87
C ALA A 29 -2.90 -5.93 2.75
N THR A 30 -3.20 -4.87 1.99
CA THR A 30 -2.34 -4.40 0.90
C THR A 30 -1.02 -3.83 1.43
N GLY A 31 -1.07 -2.99 2.47
CA GLY A 31 0.12 -2.42 3.08
C GLY A 31 1.03 -3.47 3.72
N TYR A 32 0.48 -4.56 4.26
CA TYR A 32 1.27 -5.69 4.75
C TYR A 32 1.88 -6.50 3.60
N PHE A 33 1.11 -6.75 2.54
CA PHE A 33 1.51 -7.56 1.39
C PHE A 33 2.61 -6.91 0.56
N ILE A 34 2.40 -5.68 0.09
CA ILE A 34 3.24 -4.98 -0.90
C ILE A 34 3.66 -3.57 -0.45
N GLY A 35 3.57 -3.28 0.85
CA GLY A 35 3.98 -1.98 1.41
C GLY A 35 5.49 -1.74 1.39
N LYS A 36 6.30 -2.73 0.99
CA LYS A 36 7.71 -2.59 0.61
C LYS A 36 7.86 -2.85 -0.87
N PRO A 37 8.81 -2.18 -1.54
CA PRO A 37 9.11 -2.38 -2.95
C PRO A 37 9.33 -3.86 -3.31
N VAL A 38 8.83 -4.27 -4.46
CA VAL A 38 9.14 -5.58 -5.05
C VAL A 38 10.58 -5.53 -5.55
N VAL A 39 11.34 -6.58 -5.27
CA VAL A 39 12.75 -6.69 -5.68
C VAL A 39 12.85 -7.62 -6.87
N TYR A 40 13.49 -7.12 -7.92
CA TYR A 40 13.82 -7.86 -9.13
C TYR A 40 15.30 -8.17 -9.16
N SER A 41 15.68 -9.37 -9.56
CA SER A 41 17.07 -9.77 -9.70
C SER A 41 17.26 -10.67 -10.91
N SER A 42 18.45 -10.59 -11.53
CA SER A 42 18.84 -11.39 -12.69
C SER A 42 20.34 -11.64 -12.66
N GLN A 43 20.79 -12.69 -13.34
CA GLN A 43 22.20 -12.89 -13.63
C GLN A 43 22.66 -12.10 -14.86
N ASN A 44 21.73 -11.49 -15.61
CA ASN A 44 22.00 -10.65 -16.78
C ASN A 44 21.78 -9.18 -16.39
N ASP A 45 22.87 -8.50 -16.05
CA ASP A 45 22.83 -7.10 -15.58
C ASP A 45 22.25 -6.16 -16.64
N ALA A 46 22.60 -6.35 -17.93
CA ALA A 46 22.07 -5.51 -19.00
C ALA A 46 20.55 -5.64 -19.18
N TYR A 47 20.01 -6.82 -18.93
CA TYR A 47 18.57 -7.04 -18.94
C TYR A 47 17.88 -6.40 -17.74
N LEU A 48 18.47 -6.55 -16.55
CA LEU A 48 17.95 -5.95 -15.33
C LEU A 48 17.93 -4.42 -15.42
N GLU A 49 19.02 -3.80 -15.95
CA GLU A 49 19.11 -2.35 -16.18
C GLU A 49 18.03 -1.87 -17.16
N ALA A 50 17.87 -2.57 -18.30
CA ALA A 50 16.83 -2.21 -19.27
C ALA A 50 15.40 -2.29 -18.71
N LEU A 51 15.13 -3.26 -17.81
CA LEU A 51 13.85 -3.35 -17.11
C LEU A 51 13.70 -2.24 -16.07
N GLN A 52 14.76 -1.94 -15.32
CA GLN A 52 14.73 -0.90 -14.30
C GLN A 52 14.41 0.47 -14.90
N ASP A 53 15.04 0.82 -16.04
CA ASP A 53 14.74 2.06 -16.77
C ASP A 53 13.25 2.19 -17.13
N ILE A 54 12.63 1.06 -17.57
CA ILE A 54 11.20 1.04 -17.89
C ILE A 54 10.36 1.18 -16.61
N PHE A 55 10.74 0.52 -15.52
CA PHE A 55 10.03 0.56 -14.25
C PHE A 55 10.08 1.96 -13.62
N ASP A 56 11.24 2.59 -13.63
CA ASP A 56 11.43 3.96 -13.13
C ASP A 56 10.64 4.97 -13.96
N TYR A 57 10.58 4.78 -15.28
CA TYR A 57 9.79 5.64 -16.17
C TYR A 57 8.28 5.54 -15.94
N ASN A 58 7.81 4.46 -15.33
CA ASN A 58 6.38 4.19 -15.08
C ASN A 58 5.98 4.27 -13.60
N ASP A 59 6.85 4.65 -12.67
CA ASP A 59 6.58 4.60 -11.23
C ASP A 59 6.05 3.23 -10.78
N GLU A 60 6.73 2.16 -11.21
CA GLU A 60 6.27 0.77 -11.14
C GLU A 60 5.84 0.36 -9.74
N GLN A 61 6.52 0.82 -8.69
CA GLN A 61 6.20 0.45 -7.31
C GLN A 61 4.85 1.03 -6.85
N ASP A 62 4.51 2.24 -7.28
CA ASP A 62 3.20 2.85 -7.00
C ASP A 62 2.10 2.11 -7.78
N GLU A 63 2.34 1.82 -9.07
CA GLU A 63 1.39 1.07 -9.91
C GLU A 63 1.14 -0.33 -9.34
N ASN A 64 2.17 -1.03 -8.84
CA ASN A 64 2.01 -2.32 -8.15
C ASN A 64 1.13 -2.21 -6.91
N MET A 65 1.30 -1.16 -6.10
CA MET A 65 0.48 -0.93 -4.92
C MET A 65 -0.99 -0.71 -5.30
N GLU A 66 -1.22 0.10 -6.34
CA GLU A 66 -2.56 0.40 -6.84
C GLU A 66 -3.24 -0.81 -7.48
N LEU A 67 -2.50 -1.66 -8.20
CA LEU A 67 -3.00 -2.93 -8.74
C LEU A 67 -3.36 -3.91 -7.63
N ALA A 68 -2.48 -4.08 -6.64
CA ALA A 68 -2.73 -4.95 -5.49
C ALA A 68 -3.95 -4.47 -4.67
N LYS A 69 -4.09 -3.15 -4.50
CA LYS A 69 -5.26 -2.55 -3.84
C LYS A 69 -6.53 -2.75 -4.66
N GLY A 70 -6.46 -2.59 -5.99
CA GLY A 70 -7.57 -2.87 -6.89
C GLY A 70 -8.05 -4.32 -6.78
N ALA A 71 -7.13 -5.28 -6.81
CA ALA A 71 -7.43 -6.70 -6.62
C ALA A 71 -8.00 -6.99 -5.23
N SER A 72 -7.45 -6.36 -4.17
CA SER A 72 -7.96 -6.48 -2.80
C SER A 72 -9.42 -5.98 -2.64
N ILE A 73 -9.83 -4.98 -3.42
CA ILE A 73 -11.19 -4.42 -3.39
C ILE A 73 -12.16 -5.25 -4.21
N ASN A 74 -11.78 -5.59 -5.44
CA ASN A 74 -12.70 -6.14 -6.46
C ASN A 74 -12.55 -7.65 -6.67
N GLY A 75 -11.51 -8.27 -6.09
CA GLY A 75 -11.17 -9.67 -6.33
C GLY A 75 -10.19 -9.86 -7.50
N ASP A 76 -10.21 -8.95 -8.46
CA ASP A 76 -9.25 -8.85 -9.58
C ASP A 76 -8.99 -7.38 -9.94
N CYS A 77 -7.94 -7.15 -10.72
CA CYS A 77 -7.59 -5.87 -11.32
C CYS A 77 -6.82 -6.13 -12.61
N PHE A 78 -6.91 -5.20 -13.55
CA PHE A 78 -6.26 -5.34 -14.84
C PHE A 78 -5.23 -4.25 -15.05
N GLU A 79 -4.21 -4.57 -15.81
CA GLU A 79 -3.22 -3.64 -16.31
C GLU A 79 -3.16 -3.73 -17.82
N MET A 80 -3.00 -2.60 -18.48
CA MET A 80 -2.82 -2.50 -19.92
C MET A 80 -1.44 -1.94 -20.22
N LEU A 81 -0.72 -2.63 -21.08
CA LEU A 81 0.55 -2.14 -21.62
C LEU A 81 0.32 -1.48 -22.98
N TYR A 82 1.01 -0.36 -23.22
CA TYR A 82 0.93 0.37 -24.48
C TYR A 82 2.27 1.05 -24.79
N LEU A 83 2.45 1.49 -26.03
CA LEU A 83 3.56 2.34 -26.42
C LEU A 83 3.06 3.77 -26.50
N ASP A 84 3.79 4.71 -25.93
CA ASP A 84 3.49 6.13 -26.03
C ASP A 84 3.94 6.71 -27.40
N GLU A 85 3.81 8.04 -27.58
CA GLU A 85 4.16 8.72 -28.84
C GLU A 85 5.65 8.63 -29.20
N ASP A 86 6.52 8.43 -28.18
CA ASP A 86 7.96 8.24 -28.33
C ASP A 86 8.36 6.76 -28.40
N ALA A 87 7.39 5.85 -28.58
CA ALA A 87 7.57 4.39 -28.61
C ALA A 87 8.21 3.83 -27.31
N GLN A 88 8.01 4.53 -26.17
CA GLN A 88 8.39 4.03 -24.86
C GLN A 88 7.29 3.12 -24.30
N ILE A 89 7.72 2.10 -23.56
CA ILE A 89 6.81 1.16 -22.92
C ILE A 89 6.16 1.83 -21.72
N ARG A 90 4.83 1.84 -21.75
CA ARG A 90 3.99 2.31 -20.65
C ARG A 90 3.04 1.22 -20.20
N PHE A 91 2.67 1.24 -18.93
CA PHE A 91 1.61 0.40 -18.39
C PHE A 91 0.74 1.20 -17.43
N THR A 92 -0.51 0.84 -17.31
CA THR A 92 -1.48 1.53 -16.46
C THR A 92 -2.58 0.60 -16.00
N LYS A 93 -3.03 0.84 -14.78
CA LYS A 93 -4.16 0.14 -14.18
C LYS A 93 -5.45 0.38 -14.96
N VAL A 94 -6.19 -0.67 -15.24
CA VAL A 94 -7.55 -0.62 -15.78
C VAL A 94 -8.51 -1.18 -14.73
N PRO A 95 -9.51 -0.40 -14.29
CA PRO A 95 -10.46 -0.89 -13.29
C PRO A 95 -11.32 -2.02 -13.88
N PRO A 96 -11.75 -3.00 -13.05
CA PRO A 96 -12.50 -4.16 -13.53
C PRO A 96 -13.81 -3.84 -14.25
N ASP A 97 -14.48 -2.75 -13.88
CA ASP A 97 -15.71 -2.27 -14.55
C ASP A 97 -15.44 -1.68 -15.95
N GLY A 98 -14.18 -1.38 -16.25
CA GLY A 98 -13.72 -0.88 -17.56
C GLY A 98 -13.04 -1.94 -18.42
N CYS A 99 -12.95 -3.20 -17.97
CA CYS A 99 -12.25 -4.27 -18.69
C CYS A 99 -13.07 -5.55 -18.78
N ILE A 100 -13.07 -6.19 -19.95
CA ILE A 100 -13.54 -7.56 -20.13
C ILE A 100 -12.37 -8.35 -20.68
N TYR A 101 -11.88 -9.30 -19.90
CA TYR A 101 -10.73 -10.12 -20.25
C TYR A 101 -11.22 -11.51 -20.69
N ILE A 102 -10.90 -11.90 -21.92
CA ILE A 102 -11.38 -13.11 -22.55
C ILE A 102 -10.24 -14.11 -22.63
N CYS A 103 -10.42 -15.25 -21.96
CA CYS A 103 -9.45 -16.34 -21.97
C CYS A 103 -10.01 -17.59 -22.65
N GLU A 104 -9.13 -18.43 -23.14
CA GLU A 104 -9.47 -19.74 -23.65
C GLU A 104 -9.98 -20.63 -22.50
N THR A 105 -11.10 -21.31 -22.76
CA THR A 105 -11.73 -22.19 -21.76
C THR A 105 -10.79 -23.35 -21.39
N GLY A 106 -10.46 -23.45 -20.10
CA GLY A 106 -9.66 -24.53 -19.53
C GLY A 106 -8.15 -24.28 -19.50
N TYR A 107 -7.61 -23.31 -20.25
CA TYR A 107 -6.17 -23.02 -20.26
C TYR A 107 -5.81 -21.65 -19.68
N ASN A 108 -6.78 -20.78 -19.46
CA ASN A 108 -6.59 -19.39 -19.00
C ASN A 108 -5.60 -18.59 -19.86
N THR A 109 -5.47 -18.96 -21.15
CA THR A 109 -4.64 -18.23 -22.11
C THR A 109 -5.41 -17.01 -22.60
N PRO A 110 -4.85 -15.80 -22.57
CA PRO A 110 -5.52 -14.62 -23.07
C PRO A 110 -5.82 -14.75 -24.57
N MET A 111 -7.07 -14.50 -24.97
CA MET A 111 -7.47 -14.47 -26.37
C MET A 111 -7.76 -13.05 -26.84
N ALA A 112 -8.37 -12.24 -25.99
CA ALA A 112 -8.70 -10.86 -26.27
C ALA A 112 -8.97 -10.09 -24.98
N ALA A 113 -8.93 -8.76 -25.07
CA ALA A 113 -9.40 -7.87 -24.02
C ALA A 113 -10.24 -6.75 -24.61
N ILE A 114 -11.30 -6.35 -23.87
CA ILE A 114 -12.13 -5.21 -24.24
C ILE A 114 -11.98 -4.16 -23.18
N ARG A 115 -11.50 -2.98 -23.55
CA ARG A 115 -11.44 -1.80 -22.68
C ARG A 115 -12.57 -0.85 -22.98
N ILE A 116 -13.27 -0.40 -21.95
CA ILE A 116 -14.43 0.49 -22.07
C ILE A 116 -14.12 1.78 -21.31
N VAL A 117 -14.16 2.91 -21.98
CA VAL A 117 -13.92 4.23 -21.39
C VAL A 117 -15.10 5.15 -21.68
N TYR A 118 -15.61 5.80 -20.65
CA TYR A 118 -16.64 6.81 -20.76
C TYR A 118 -16.06 8.20 -20.63
N SER A 119 -16.43 9.10 -21.54
CA SER A 119 -16.08 10.51 -21.51
C SER A 119 -17.27 11.38 -21.86
N LYS A 120 -17.17 12.68 -21.64
CA LYS A 120 -18.18 13.65 -22.08
C LYS A 120 -17.52 14.62 -23.05
N ASP A 121 -18.21 14.94 -24.13
CA ASP A 121 -17.79 15.99 -25.05
C ASP A 121 -18.19 17.40 -24.53
N LYS A 122 -17.86 18.42 -25.32
CA LYS A 122 -18.18 19.83 -25.02
C LYS A 122 -19.69 20.09 -24.95
N ASP A 123 -20.48 19.28 -25.66
CA ASP A 123 -21.94 19.37 -25.73
C ASP A 123 -22.61 18.48 -24.66
N LYS A 124 -21.83 17.93 -23.71
CA LYS A 124 -22.26 17.03 -22.62
C LYS A 124 -22.80 15.67 -23.09
N ASN A 125 -22.59 15.29 -24.36
CA ASN A 125 -22.91 13.96 -24.82
C ASN A 125 -21.99 12.94 -24.14
N ILE A 126 -22.53 11.79 -23.79
CA ILE A 126 -21.77 10.66 -23.24
C ILE A 126 -21.15 9.92 -24.42
N ILE A 127 -19.82 9.93 -24.48
CA ILE A 127 -19.05 9.16 -25.45
C ILE A 127 -18.55 7.90 -24.77
N LYS A 128 -18.95 6.74 -25.30
CA LYS A 128 -18.43 5.44 -24.93
C LYS A 128 -17.40 5.04 -25.99
N LYS A 129 -16.13 4.94 -25.59
CA LYS A 129 -15.04 4.37 -26.39
C LYS A 129 -14.85 2.93 -26.00
N VAL A 130 -14.73 2.07 -26.98
CA VAL A 130 -14.49 0.63 -26.78
C VAL A 130 -13.29 0.24 -27.64
N GLU A 131 -12.31 -0.36 -26.99
CA GLU A 131 -11.11 -0.89 -27.60
C GLU A 131 -11.15 -2.42 -27.48
N PHE A 132 -11.06 -3.10 -28.60
CA PHE A 132 -10.99 -4.56 -28.66
C PHE A 132 -9.59 -4.98 -29.05
N TRP A 133 -8.86 -5.55 -28.12
CA TRP A 133 -7.48 -5.96 -28.27
C TRP A 133 -7.38 -7.47 -28.50
N THR A 134 -6.70 -7.84 -29.57
CA THR A 134 -6.31 -9.22 -29.88
C THR A 134 -4.81 -9.40 -29.68
N ALA A 135 -4.22 -10.50 -30.11
CA ALA A 135 -2.77 -10.68 -30.07
C ALA A 135 -2.02 -9.83 -31.15
N GLN A 136 -2.73 -9.29 -32.16
CA GLN A 136 -2.13 -8.58 -33.28
C GLN A 136 -2.65 -7.16 -33.43
N ASP A 137 -3.97 -6.96 -33.26
CA ASP A 137 -4.66 -5.73 -33.59
C ASP A 137 -5.43 -5.16 -32.41
N CYS A 138 -5.59 -3.83 -32.42
CA CYS A 138 -6.57 -3.11 -31.60
C CYS A 138 -7.63 -2.47 -32.50
N TRP A 139 -8.88 -2.75 -32.23
CA TRP A 139 -10.04 -2.22 -32.93
C TRP A 139 -10.70 -1.16 -32.08
N TYR A 140 -10.82 0.06 -32.59
CA TYR A 140 -11.35 1.21 -31.89
C TYR A 140 -12.79 1.47 -32.31
N PHE A 141 -13.71 1.45 -31.35
CA PHE A 141 -15.11 1.76 -31.55
C PHE A 141 -15.55 2.98 -30.74
N ARG A 142 -16.58 3.64 -31.20
CA ARG A 142 -17.23 4.74 -30.50
C ARG A 142 -18.75 4.58 -30.53
N SER A 143 -19.40 4.97 -29.42
CA SER A 143 -20.85 5.18 -29.35
C SER A 143 -21.13 6.50 -28.67
N ILE A 144 -22.13 7.23 -29.13
CA ILE A 144 -22.56 8.52 -28.59
C ILE A 144 -23.96 8.36 -28.01
N ASN A 145 -24.14 8.77 -26.74
CA ASN A 145 -25.43 8.72 -26.01
C ASN A 145 -26.11 7.34 -26.04
N GLY A 146 -25.35 6.25 -26.03
CA GLY A 146 -25.89 4.88 -26.05
C GLY A 146 -26.37 4.40 -27.44
N GLY A 147 -26.02 5.10 -28.50
CA GLY A 147 -26.25 4.67 -29.88
C GLY A 147 -25.46 3.43 -30.27
N ALA A 148 -25.54 3.02 -31.53
CA ALA A 148 -24.78 1.90 -32.07
C ALA A 148 -23.27 2.14 -31.95
N LEU A 149 -22.48 1.07 -31.83
CA LEU A 149 -21.02 1.13 -31.91
C LEU A 149 -20.58 1.30 -33.34
N GLU A 150 -19.83 2.36 -33.61
CA GLU A 150 -19.18 2.65 -34.91
C GLU A 150 -17.72 2.24 -34.82
N LEU A 151 -17.25 1.47 -35.78
CA LEU A 151 -15.82 1.20 -35.95
C LEU A 151 -15.14 2.48 -36.45
N LEU A 152 -14.13 2.95 -35.72
CA LEU A 152 -13.36 4.14 -36.09
C LEU A 152 -12.06 3.79 -36.81
N ASP A 153 -11.33 2.80 -36.27
CA ASP A 153 -9.99 2.48 -36.73
C ASP A 153 -9.59 1.05 -36.33
N ILE A 154 -8.62 0.49 -37.05
CA ILE A 154 -7.97 -0.78 -36.70
C ILE A 154 -6.47 -0.54 -36.81
N ARG A 155 -5.72 -0.84 -35.74
CA ARG A 155 -4.27 -0.65 -35.69
C ARG A 155 -3.58 -1.91 -35.26
N GLU A 156 -2.58 -2.30 -36.01
CA GLU A 156 -1.65 -3.35 -35.59
C GLU A 156 -0.83 -2.86 -34.38
N HIS A 157 -0.49 -3.80 -33.50
CA HIS A 157 0.44 -3.56 -32.40
C HIS A 157 1.48 -4.67 -32.35
N TYR A 158 2.62 -4.40 -31.70
CA TYR A 158 3.80 -5.26 -31.75
C TYR A 158 4.03 -6.06 -30.48
N TRP A 159 3.03 -6.22 -29.62
CA TRP A 159 3.15 -6.92 -28.33
C TRP A 159 3.30 -8.43 -28.47
N GLY A 160 2.97 -9.02 -29.62
CA GLY A 160 3.03 -10.45 -29.90
C GLY A 160 1.95 -11.27 -29.20
N ASP A 161 1.22 -10.67 -28.28
CA ASP A 161 0.07 -11.24 -27.56
C ASP A 161 -0.83 -10.12 -27.04
N VAL A 162 -1.95 -10.43 -26.39
CA VAL A 162 -2.87 -9.46 -25.80
C VAL A 162 -2.12 -8.66 -24.72
N PRO A 163 -1.98 -7.32 -24.85
CA PRO A 163 -1.18 -6.49 -23.95
C PRO A 163 -1.94 -6.12 -22.67
N PHE A 164 -2.62 -7.09 -22.08
CA PHE A 164 -3.32 -6.98 -20.82
C PHE A 164 -2.81 -8.02 -19.85
N VAL A 165 -2.73 -7.62 -18.59
CA VAL A 165 -2.35 -8.46 -17.48
C VAL A 165 -3.46 -8.46 -16.45
N GLU A 166 -3.85 -9.64 -15.97
CA GLU A 166 -4.82 -9.82 -14.92
C GLU A 166 -4.09 -10.09 -13.59
N TYR A 167 -4.44 -9.33 -12.56
CA TYR A 167 -3.97 -9.50 -11.19
C TYR A 167 -5.14 -9.95 -10.33
N ILE A 168 -5.18 -11.24 -10.01
CA ILE A 168 -6.22 -11.84 -9.18
C ILE A 168 -5.80 -11.89 -7.71
N ASN A 169 -6.75 -11.57 -6.82
CA ASN A 169 -6.55 -11.58 -5.38
C ASN A 169 -6.41 -13.00 -4.82
N ASN A 170 -7.31 -13.87 -5.25
CA ASN A 170 -7.39 -15.29 -4.87
C ASN A 170 -8.03 -16.08 -6.03
N GLU A 171 -8.13 -17.41 -5.89
CA GLU A 171 -8.73 -18.26 -6.92
C GLU A 171 -10.22 -17.98 -7.13
N GLU A 172 -10.90 -17.61 -6.06
CA GLU A 172 -12.33 -17.31 -6.03
C GLU A 172 -12.66 -15.93 -6.63
N ARG A 173 -11.63 -15.10 -6.94
CA ARG A 173 -11.77 -13.70 -7.41
C ARG A 173 -12.61 -12.86 -6.47
N GLN A 174 -12.38 -13.00 -5.17
CA GLN A 174 -13.09 -12.25 -4.12
C GLN A 174 -12.19 -11.18 -3.51
N GLY A 175 -12.80 -10.04 -3.20
CA GLY A 175 -12.14 -8.98 -2.43
C GLY A 175 -11.92 -9.38 -0.97
N ASP A 176 -10.96 -8.73 -0.30
CA ASP A 176 -10.56 -9.09 1.07
C ASP A 176 -11.65 -8.89 2.11
N PHE A 177 -12.57 -7.96 1.88
CA PHE A 177 -13.68 -7.67 2.79
C PHE A 177 -15.03 -8.24 2.31
N GLU A 178 -15.06 -8.88 1.15
CA GLU A 178 -16.30 -9.36 0.53
C GLU A 178 -17.04 -10.34 1.43
N GLY A 179 -16.33 -11.27 2.04
CA GLY A 179 -16.91 -12.25 2.98
C GLY A 179 -17.51 -11.64 4.26
N VAL A 180 -17.17 -10.39 4.58
CA VAL A 180 -17.65 -9.70 5.79
C VAL A 180 -18.54 -8.49 5.51
N ILE A 181 -18.96 -8.24 4.26
CA ILE A 181 -19.82 -7.12 3.87
C ILE A 181 -21.10 -7.06 4.72
N THR A 182 -21.72 -8.20 4.96
CA THR A 182 -22.98 -8.27 5.75
C THR A 182 -22.76 -7.89 7.22
N LEU A 183 -21.59 -8.20 7.78
CA LEU A 183 -21.21 -7.80 9.15
C LEU A 183 -20.92 -6.29 9.20
N ILE A 184 -20.24 -5.76 8.18
CA ILE A 184 -20.00 -4.31 8.05
C ILE A 184 -21.32 -3.55 7.97
N ASP A 185 -22.27 -4.02 7.15
CA ASP A 185 -23.60 -3.42 7.04
C ASP A 185 -24.38 -3.50 8.35
N ALA A 186 -24.31 -4.62 9.07
CA ALA A 186 -24.94 -4.78 10.37
C ALA A 186 -24.34 -3.80 11.40
N TYR A 187 -23.02 -3.66 11.43
CA TYR A 187 -22.32 -2.74 12.32
C TYR A 187 -22.71 -1.29 12.05
N ASN A 188 -22.67 -0.84 10.79
CA ASN A 188 -23.08 0.49 10.37
C ASN A 188 -24.54 0.79 10.73
N ARG A 189 -25.41 -0.22 10.61
CA ARG A 189 -26.84 -0.10 10.97
C ARG A 189 -27.00 0.08 12.47
N VAL A 190 -26.27 -0.67 13.28
CA VAL A 190 -26.34 -0.56 14.75
C VAL A 190 -25.83 0.80 15.20
N GLU A 191 -24.71 1.27 14.69
CA GLU A 191 -24.17 2.60 15.01
C GLU A 191 -25.13 3.71 14.62
N SER A 192 -25.72 3.63 13.41
CA SER A 192 -26.71 4.59 12.93
C SER A 192 -27.99 4.61 13.80
N ASN A 193 -28.46 3.42 14.19
CA ASN A 193 -29.63 3.30 15.07
C ASN A 193 -29.34 3.81 16.48
N THR A 194 -28.12 3.59 16.99
CA THR A 194 -27.69 4.14 18.26
C THR A 194 -27.69 5.67 18.24
N ALA A 195 -27.13 6.26 17.17
CA ALA A 195 -27.16 7.71 17.00
C ALA A 195 -28.60 8.25 16.87
N ASN A 196 -29.48 7.56 16.12
CA ASN A 196 -30.89 7.92 16.04
C ASN A 196 -31.60 7.83 17.40
N PHE A 197 -31.25 6.83 18.21
CA PHE A 197 -31.80 6.66 19.56
C PHE A 197 -31.41 7.81 20.47
N PHE A 198 -30.15 8.22 20.51
CA PHE A 198 -29.71 9.36 21.29
C PHE A 198 -30.38 10.64 20.84
N GLN A 199 -30.43 10.92 19.57
CA GLN A 199 -31.11 12.10 19.02
C GLN A 199 -32.62 12.10 19.32
N TYR A 200 -33.29 10.93 19.27
CA TYR A 200 -34.69 10.80 19.60
C TYR A 200 -34.96 11.00 21.09
N ASN A 201 -34.06 10.58 21.98
CA ASN A 201 -34.21 10.76 23.42
C ASN A 201 -34.01 12.19 23.87
N ASP A 202 -33.25 13.00 23.14
CA ASP A 202 -33.15 14.44 23.35
C ASP A 202 -34.52 15.15 23.12
N GLU A 203 -35.40 14.52 22.32
CA GLU A 203 -36.76 14.95 22.03
C GLU A 203 -37.80 14.06 22.77
N ALA A 204 -37.45 13.56 23.94
CA ALA A 204 -38.28 12.62 24.70
C ALA A 204 -39.72 13.07 24.84
N LEU A 205 -40.68 12.15 24.65
CA LEU A 205 -42.11 12.42 24.76
C LEU A 205 -42.53 12.41 26.22
N LEU A 206 -43.34 13.39 26.58
CA LEU A 206 -43.91 13.48 27.90
C LEU A 206 -45.18 12.67 27.95
N LYS A 207 -45.26 11.65 28.82
CA LYS A 207 -46.46 10.90 29.10
C LYS A 207 -47.19 11.57 30.25
N VAL A 208 -48.40 12.07 30.00
CA VAL A 208 -49.27 12.71 30.98
C VAL A 208 -50.44 11.79 31.28
N LEU A 209 -50.66 11.46 32.53
CA LEU A 209 -51.78 10.60 32.97
C LEU A 209 -52.64 11.35 33.95
N LYS A 210 -53.99 11.18 33.80
CA LYS A 210 -55.03 11.70 34.73
C LYS A 210 -54.94 13.22 34.97
N MET A 211 -54.45 13.98 34.04
CA MET A 211 -54.57 15.43 34.03
C MET A 211 -55.69 15.81 33.03
N GLY A 212 -56.41 16.89 33.30
CA GLY A 212 -57.36 17.46 32.37
C GLY A 212 -56.78 17.76 30.99
N ALA A 213 -57.45 18.52 30.14
CA ALA A 213 -56.92 18.85 28.81
C ALA A 213 -55.62 19.66 28.91
N VAL A 214 -54.45 19.01 28.74
CA VAL A 214 -53.15 19.66 28.66
C VAL A 214 -52.99 20.26 27.26
N THR A 215 -52.81 21.57 27.20
CA THR A 215 -52.61 22.30 25.95
C THR A 215 -51.14 22.39 25.56
N SER A 216 -50.86 22.68 24.27
CA SER A 216 -49.49 22.92 23.81
C SER A 216 -48.80 24.08 24.52
N GLN A 217 -49.60 25.03 25.08
CA GLN A 217 -49.13 26.17 25.81
C GLN A 217 -48.66 25.77 27.22
N ASP A 218 -49.36 24.81 27.85
CA ASP A 218 -48.95 24.26 29.16
C ASP A 218 -47.62 23.52 29.03
N ILE A 219 -47.43 22.78 27.95
CA ILE A 219 -46.17 22.07 27.66
C ILE A 219 -45.02 23.07 27.43
N ALA A 220 -45.25 24.18 26.74
CA ALA A 220 -44.26 25.21 26.53
C ALA A 220 -43.86 25.91 27.86
N GLU A 221 -44.83 26.24 28.72
CA GLU A 221 -44.58 26.81 30.03
C GLU A 221 -43.84 25.85 30.96
N MET A 222 -44.12 24.55 30.86
CA MET A 222 -43.40 23.50 31.57
C MET A 222 -41.94 23.48 31.22
N LYS A 223 -41.62 23.57 29.92
CA LYS A 223 -40.23 23.61 29.45
C LYS A 223 -39.48 24.88 29.88
N GLU A 224 -40.19 26.02 29.92
CA GLU A 224 -39.59 27.29 30.28
C GLU A 224 -39.37 27.44 31.80
N LYS A 225 -40.32 26.96 32.62
CA LYS A 225 -40.26 27.09 34.08
C LYS A 225 -39.55 25.92 34.75
N GLY A 226 -39.30 24.82 34.05
CA GLY A 226 -38.64 23.62 34.60
C GLY A 226 -39.42 22.91 35.72
N ALA A 227 -40.72 23.29 35.92
CA ALA A 227 -41.58 22.76 36.96
C ALA A 227 -43.01 22.59 36.44
N ILE A 228 -43.70 21.61 37.02
CA ILE A 228 -45.08 21.27 36.70
C ILE A 228 -45.88 21.20 38.03
N ILE A 229 -47.10 21.68 38.01
CA ILE A 229 -48.08 21.48 39.07
C ILE A 229 -49.02 20.37 38.59
N LEU A 230 -49.04 19.26 39.35
CA LEU A 230 -49.91 18.12 39.06
C LEU A 230 -51.22 18.27 39.82
N GLU A 231 -52.34 17.89 39.17
CA GLU A 231 -53.62 17.70 39.89
C GLU A 231 -53.54 16.44 40.74
N ASP A 232 -54.41 16.33 41.75
CA ASP A 232 -54.43 15.21 42.70
C ASP A 232 -54.62 13.86 41.92
N GLY A 233 -53.61 13.00 42.02
CA GLY A 233 -53.56 11.72 41.26
C GLY A 233 -53.01 11.82 39.85
N GLY A 234 -52.52 12.99 39.39
CA GLY A 234 -51.81 13.12 38.11
C GLY A 234 -50.38 12.53 38.18
N ASP A 235 -49.92 11.98 37.08
CA ASP A 235 -48.57 11.46 36.92
C ASP A 235 -47.98 11.91 35.57
N ILE A 236 -46.74 12.34 35.63
CA ILE A 236 -45.97 12.75 34.44
C ILE A 236 -44.64 12.04 34.44
N GLN A 237 -44.41 11.33 33.37
CA GLN A 237 -43.16 10.57 33.12
C GLN A 237 -42.66 10.81 31.74
N TRP A 238 -41.33 10.90 31.61
CA TRP A 238 -40.70 10.83 30.31
C TRP A 238 -40.87 9.42 29.72
N LEU A 239 -41.41 9.33 28.52
CA LEU A 239 -41.50 8.06 27.80
C LEU A 239 -40.16 7.82 27.11
N ILE A 240 -39.23 7.26 27.85
CA ILE A 240 -37.90 6.90 27.33
C ILE A 240 -37.90 5.42 27.04
N LYS A 241 -37.44 5.05 25.81
CA LYS A 241 -37.21 3.66 25.48
C LYS A 241 -35.92 3.21 26.20
N GLU A 242 -36.04 2.32 27.14
CA GLU A 242 -34.85 1.70 27.76
C GLU A 242 -34.16 0.77 26.74
N VAL A 243 -32.90 1.05 26.47
CA VAL A 243 -32.02 0.17 25.69
C VAL A 243 -30.97 -0.38 26.63
N SER A 244 -30.77 -1.68 26.61
CA SER A 244 -29.69 -2.29 27.41
C SER A 244 -28.33 -1.95 26.74
N ASP A 245 -27.66 -0.92 27.29
CA ASP A 245 -26.35 -0.48 26.77
C ASP A 245 -25.35 -1.63 26.76
N THR A 246 -25.35 -2.48 27.79
CA THR A 246 -24.48 -3.64 27.88
C THR A 246 -24.71 -4.63 26.73
N ALA A 247 -25.98 -4.92 26.39
CA ALA A 247 -26.30 -5.84 25.31
C ALA A 247 -25.90 -5.25 23.95
N LEU A 248 -26.10 -3.94 23.76
CA LEU A 248 -25.73 -3.21 22.56
C LEU A 248 -24.23 -3.21 22.35
N GLU A 249 -23.46 -2.84 23.37
CA GLU A 249 -21.99 -2.80 23.30
C GLU A 249 -21.39 -4.22 23.10
N ASN A 250 -21.94 -5.25 23.77
CA ASN A 250 -21.53 -6.63 23.53
C ASN A 250 -21.79 -7.06 22.08
N TYR A 251 -22.93 -6.65 21.49
CA TYR A 251 -23.24 -6.96 20.09
C TYR A 251 -22.29 -6.25 19.12
N LYS A 252 -22.01 -4.96 19.33
CA LYS A 252 -21.04 -4.20 18.54
C LYS A 252 -19.64 -4.81 18.62
N LYS A 253 -19.22 -5.18 19.83
CA LYS A 253 -17.93 -5.82 20.07
C LYS A 253 -17.83 -7.13 19.31
N ARG A 254 -18.86 -7.98 19.37
CA ARG A 254 -18.90 -9.25 18.66
C ARG A 254 -18.83 -9.07 17.14
N LEU A 255 -19.63 -8.14 16.58
CA LEU A 255 -19.56 -7.84 15.14
C LEU A 255 -18.16 -7.43 14.71
N ARG A 256 -17.48 -6.58 15.50
CA ARG A 256 -16.12 -6.15 15.20
C ARG A 256 -15.12 -7.31 15.30
N GLU A 257 -15.20 -8.14 16.31
CA GLU A 257 -14.36 -9.33 16.45
C GLU A 257 -14.57 -10.30 15.28
N ASP A 258 -15.82 -10.57 14.91
CA ASP A 258 -16.17 -11.44 13.78
C ASP A 258 -15.63 -10.89 12.44
N MET A 259 -15.72 -9.56 12.22
CA MET A 259 -15.13 -8.94 11.03
C MET A 259 -13.62 -9.19 10.93
N HIS A 260 -12.86 -9.07 12.03
CA HIS A 260 -11.42 -9.33 12.05
C HIS A 260 -11.11 -10.83 11.88
N ILE A 261 -11.89 -11.70 12.51
CA ILE A 261 -11.69 -13.16 12.41
C ILE A 261 -11.92 -13.64 10.97
N PHE A 262 -13.06 -13.26 10.36
CA PHE A 262 -13.44 -13.79 9.04
C PHE A 262 -12.74 -13.08 7.87
N SER A 263 -12.22 -11.86 8.06
CA SER A 263 -11.32 -11.23 7.10
C SER A 263 -9.87 -11.67 7.27
N ALA A 264 -9.53 -12.35 8.37
CA ALA A 264 -8.18 -12.68 8.82
C ALA A 264 -7.22 -11.47 8.92
N VAL A 265 -7.77 -10.25 8.93
CA VAL A 265 -7.00 -9.00 9.14
C VAL A 265 -7.11 -8.62 10.61
N PRO A 266 -6.00 -8.59 11.36
CA PRO A 266 -6.03 -8.33 12.79
C PRO A 266 -6.41 -6.89 13.12
N ASN A 267 -6.99 -6.69 14.31
CA ASN A 267 -7.20 -5.35 14.84
C ASN A 267 -5.87 -4.80 15.41
N LEU A 268 -5.17 -4.00 14.63
CA LEU A 268 -3.90 -3.40 15.03
C LEU A 268 -4.04 -2.32 16.13
N THR A 269 -5.25 -1.84 16.39
CA THR A 269 -5.53 -0.85 17.44
C THR A 269 -5.87 -1.50 18.79
N ASP A 270 -5.94 -2.83 18.85
CA ASP A 270 -6.20 -3.56 20.10
C ASP A 270 -5.04 -3.36 21.09
N ALA A 271 -5.38 -3.13 22.36
CA ALA A 271 -4.42 -3.04 23.47
C ALA A 271 -3.45 -4.25 23.52
N ASN A 272 -3.89 -5.39 22.99
CA ASN A 272 -3.05 -6.58 22.86
C ASN A 272 -1.91 -6.46 21.85
N PHE A 273 -1.91 -5.45 20.97
CA PHE A 273 -0.76 -5.09 20.10
C PHE A 273 0.12 -4.01 20.74
N GLY A 274 -0.34 -3.36 21.83
CA GLY A 274 0.44 -2.43 22.63
C GLY A 274 1.29 -3.17 23.67
N GLY A 275 2.50 -2.69 23.93
CA GLY A 275 3.40 -3.21 24.95
C GLY A 275 4.59 -4.00 24.39
N ASN A 276 5.39 -4.57 25.30
CA ASN A 276 6.62 -5.31 24.97
C ASN A 276 6.31 -6.74 24.46
N LEU A 277 5.64 -6.86 23.33
CA LEU A 277 5.46 -8.16 22.68
C LEU A 277 6.76 -8.61 22.01
N SER A 278 7.14 -9.88 22.19
CA SER A 278 8.24 -10.45 21.42
C SER A 278 7.87 -10.53 19.93
N GLY A 279 8.85 -10.48 19.05
CA GLY A 279 8.64 -10.61 17.59
C GLY A 279 7.88 -11.91 17.22
N VAL A 280 8.09 -12.98 17.99
CA VAL A 280 7.36 -14.26 17.85
C VAL A 280 5.88 -14.10 18.17
N ALA A 281 5.53 -13.40 19.25
CA ALA A 281 4.12 -13.18 19.63
C ALA A 281 3.38 -12.34 18.57
N VAL A 282 4.04 -11.32 18.02
CA VAL A 282 3.50 -10.51 16.90
C VAL A 282 3.30 -11.38 15.67
N SER A 283 4.25 -12.25 15.33
CA SER A 283 4.15 -13.16 14.18
C SER A 283 2.97 -14.12 14.29
N TYR A 284 2.67 -14.65 15.48
CA TYR A 284 1.48 -15.47 15.70
C TYR A 284 0.18 -14.71 15.48
N LYS A 285 0.12 -13.44 15.91
CA LYS A 285 -1.08 -12.61 15.70
C LYS A 285 -1.30 -12.24 14.23
N LEU A 286 -0.22 -12.14 13.46
CA LEU A 286 -0.26 -11.84 12.03
C LEU A 286 -0.40 -13.11 11.17
N TRP A 287 -0.40 -14.31 11.77
CA TRP A 287 -0.39 -15.57 11.03
C TRP A 287 -1.53 -15.73 10.03
N GLY A 288 -2.76 -15.35 10.40
CA GLY A 288 -3.91 -15.36 9.50
C GLY A 288 -3.72 -14.46 8.28
N LEU A 289 -3.23 -13.25 8.51
CA LEU A 289 -2.92 -12.30 7.44
C LEU A 289 -1.79 -12.79 6.54
N GLU A 290 -0.75 -13.42 7.10
CA GLU A 290 0.36 -14.01 6.34
C GLU A 290 -0.11 -15.12 5.39
N GLN A 291 -1.05 -15.99 5.83
CA GLN A 291 -1.60 -17.04 4.97
C GLN A 291 -2.33 -16.46 3.75
N ILE A 292 -3.13 -15.42 3.95
CA ILE A 292 -3.81 -14.72 2.84
C ILE A 292 -2.79 -14.06 1.92
N CYS A 293 -1.81 -13.35 2.48
CA CYS A 293 -0.77 -12.68 1.70
C CYS A 293 0.10 -13.66 0.91
N ALA A 294 0.36 -14.86 1.43
CA ALA A 294 1.08 -15.88 0.68
C ALA A 294 0.31 -16.39 -0.55
N ILE A 295 -1.03 -16.41 -0.49
CA ILE A 295 -1.87 -16.73 -1.65
C ILE A 295 -1.82 -15.58 -2.66
N LYS A 296 -2.03 -14.35 -2.19
CA LYS A 296 -1.95 -13.13 -3.02
C LYS A 296 -0.63 -13.03 -3.76
N GLU A 297 0.49 -13.27 -3.07
CA GLU A 297 1.83 -13.23 -3.64
C GLU A 297 1.98 -14.14 -4.85
N ARG A 298 1.55 -15.40 -4.73
CA ARG A 298 1.64 -16.36 -5.83
C ARG A 298 0.85 -15.90 -7.05
N LYS A 299 -0.33 -15.31 -6.82
CA LYS A 299 -1.20 -14.82 -7.89
C LYS A 299 -0.63 -13.54 -8.50
N PHE A 300 -0.20 -12.61 -7.68
CA PHE A 300 0.38 -11.33 -8.12
C PHE A 300 1.71 -11.54 -8.85
N LYS A 301 2.58 -12.43 -8.36
CA LYS A 301 3.83 -12.82 -9.04
C LYS A 301 3.59 -13.29 -10.47
N ARG A 302 2.51 -14.06 -10.70
CA ARG A 302 2.13 -14.48 -12.06
C ARG A 302 1.78 -13.30 -12.95
N GLY A 303 1.06 -12.30 -12.43
CA GLY A 303 0.77 -11.06 -13.16
C GLY A 303 2.06 -10.31 -13.52
N LEU A 304 2.96 -10.11 -12.55
CA LEU A 304 4.25 -9.47 -12.81
C LEU A 304 5.10 -10.23 -13.83
N GLN A 305 5.12 -11.55 -13.78
CA GLN A 305 5.80 -12.37 -14.79
C GLN A 305 5.22 -12.13 -16.20
N ARG A 306 3.89 -12.01 -16.29
CA ARG A 306 3.23 -11.70 -17.57
C ARG A 306 3.56 -10.29 -18.07
N ARG A 307 3.61 -9.29 -17.19
CA ARG A 307 4.09 -7.94 -17.53
C ARG A 307 5.50 -7.99 -18.12
N ILE A 308 6.41 -8.65 -17.41
CA ILE A 308 7.82 -8.79 -17.85
C ILE A 308 7.92 -9.53 -19.19
N GLU A 309 7.12 -10.58 -19.41
CA GLU A 309 7.06 -11.30 -20.68
C GLU A 309 6.71 -10.37 -21.85
N LEU A 310 5.66 -9.56 -21.71
CA LEU A 310 5.24 -8.59 -22.71
C LEU A 310 6.32 -7.52 -22.97
N ILE A 311 6.90 -6.98 -21.90
CA ILE A 311 8.00 -6.00 -21.99
C ILE A 311 9.20 -6.62 -22.72
N THR A 312 9.58 -7.83 -22.36
CA THR A 312 10.71 -8.55 -22.95
C THR A 312 10.51 -8.77 -24.45
N HIS A 313 9.27 -9.06 -24.87
CA HIS A 313 8.97 -9.20 -26.30
C HIS A 313 9.31 -7.91 -27.06
N ILE A 314 8.91 -6.76 -26.56
CA ILE A 314 9.23 -5.46 -27.17
C ILE A 314 10.75 -5.17 -27.14
N LEU A 315 11.42 -5.46 -26.02
CA LEU A 315 12.87 -5.29 -25.92
C LEU A 315 13.62 -6.16 -26.94
N ASN A 316 13.15 -7.38 -27.17
CA ASN A 316 13.75 -8.29 -28.18
C ASN A 316 13.48 -7.82 -29.61
N ILE A 317 12.35 -7.20 -29.91
CA ILE A 317 12.09 -6.52 -31.19
C ILE A 317 13.07 -5.36 -31.39
N LYS A 318 13.42 -4.63 -30.33
CA LYS A 318 14.41 -3.53 -30.37
C LYS A 318 15.87 -4.00 -30.44
N GLY A 319 16.11 -5.31 -30.48
CA GLY A 319 17.44 -5.92 -30.68
C GLY A 319 18.01 -6.62 -29.45
N GLY A 320 17.27 -6.73 -28.37
CA GLY A 320 17.63 -7.55 -27.21
C GLY A 320 17.57 -9.05 -27.53
N GLN A 321 18.18 -9.85 -26.65
CA GLN A 321 18.10 -11.32 -26.66
C GLN A 321 17.89 -11.79 -25.22
N PHE A 322 16.74 -11.42 -24.65
CA PHE A 322 16.42 -11.64 -23.24
C PHE A 322 15.36 -12.73 -23.09
N ASP A 323 15.44 -13.51 -22.01
CA ASP A 323 14.38 -14.42 -21.57
C ASP A 323 13.74 -13.88 -20.28
N TYR A 324 12.42 -13.67 -20.30
CA TYR A 324 11.70 -13.15 -19.12
C TYR A 324 11.83 -14.06 -17.88
N ARG A 325 12.20 -15.34 -18.05
CA ARG A 325 12.41 -16.32 -16.98
C ARG A 325 13.68 -16.07 -16.18
N ASP A 326 14.61 -15.26 -16.72
CA ASP A 326 15.85 -14.91 -16.04
C ASP A 326 15.64 -13.88 -14.92
N ILE A 327 14.42 -13.34 -14.79
CA ILE A 327 14.05 -12.40 -13.72
C ILE A 327 13.42 -13.15 -12.55
N ASP A 328 14.08 -13.11 -11.41
CA ASP A 328 13.48 -13.52 -10.14
C ASP A 328 12.80 -12.34 -9.47
N ILE A 329 11.58 -12.59 -8.95
CA ILE A 329 10.70 -11.59 -8.32
C ILE A 329 10.54 -11.97 -6.86
N GLN A 330 10.93 -11.08 -5.96
CA GLN A 330 10.89 -11.30 -4.52
C GLN A 330 10.03 -10.26 -3.82
N PHE A 331 9.13 -10.71 -2.96
CA PHE A 331 8.27 -9.87 -2.14
C PHE A 331 8.79 -9.80 -0.71
N ARG A 332 8.73 -8.63 -0.12
CA ARG A 332 9.09 -8.40 1.27
C ARG A 332 7.88 -7.90 2.05
N ARG A 333 7.55 -8.57 3.16
CA ARG A 333 6.44 -8.15 4.02
C ARG A 333 6.77 -6.86 4.77
N ASN A 334 5.81 -5.94 4.76
CA ASN A 334 5.89 -4.74 5.58
C ASN A 334 5.39 -5.03 7.01
N LYS A 335 6.24 -5.64 7.82
CA LYS A 335 5.92 -5.97 9.21
C LYS A 335 6.85 -5.22 10.17
N PRO A 336 6.34 -4.78 11.33
CA PRO A 336 7.18 -4.23 12.38
C PRO A 336 8.23 -5.27 12.79
N GLN A 337 9.49 -4.86 12.82
CA GLN A 337 10.60 -5.73 13.21
C GLN A 337 11.33 -5.11 14.41
N ASN A 338 11.70 -5.95 15.36
CA ASN A 338 12.55 -5.55 16.45
C ASN A 338 14.01 -5.56 15.99
N VAL A 339 14.51 -4.41 15.55
CA VAL A 339 15.88 -4.25 15.04
C VAL A 339 16.92 -4.70 16.06
N LEU A 340 16.67 -4.47 17.36
CA LEU A 340 17.57 -4.90 18.43
C LEU A 340 17.69 -6.44 18.50
N GLU A 341 16.55 -7.14 18.43
CA GLU A 341 16.49 -8.61 18.42
C GLU A 341 17.22 -9.19 17.20
N ILE A 342 17.01 -8.58 16.02
CA ILE A 342 17.70 -8.99 14.79
C ILE A 342 19.22 -8.75 14.91
N ALA A 343 19.65 -7.60 15.44
CA ALA A 343 21.07 -7.31 15.65
C ALA A 343 21.73 -8.30 16.63
N GLN A 344 21.02 -8.72 17.68
CA GLN A 344 21.48 -9.76 18.60
C GLN A 344 21.61 -11.12 17.90
N ILE A 345 20.62 -11.53 17.11
CA ILE A 345 20.64 -12.76 16.32
C ILE A 345 21.83 -12.78 15.36
N ILE A 346 22.04 -11.68 14.62
CA ILE A 346 23.16 -11.52 13.69
C ILE A 346 24.49 -11.64 14.41
N THR A 347 24.59 -11.06 15.60
CA THR A 347 25.81 -11.14 16.43
C THR A 347 26.07 -12.58 16.89
N MET A 348 25.03 -13.29 17.33
CA MET A 348 25.13 -14.70 17.75
C MET A 348 25.49 -15.64 16.59
N LEU A 349 25.02 -15.35 15.38
CA LEU A 349 25.30 -16.12 14.17
C LEU A 349 26.58 -15.67 13.45
N SER A 350 27.35 -14.75 14.07
CA SER A 350 28.61 -14.29 13.52
C SER A 350 29.63 -15.42 13.52
N GLY A 351 30.03 -15.87 12.34
CA GLY A 351 30.93 -17.03 12.13
C GLY A 351 30.23 -18.27 11.57
N GLU A 352 28.91 -18.42 11.76
CA GLU A 352 28.12 -19.56 11.24
C GLU A 352 27.49 -19.26 9.86
N LEU A 353 27.20 -17.98 9.59
CA LEU A 353 26.57 -17.54 8.35
C LEU A 353 27.50 -16.60 7.56
N SER A 354 27.35 -16.63 6.22
CA SER A 354 28.06 -15.70 5.35
C SER A 354 27.66 -14.23 5.67
N ARG A 355 28.56 -13.29 5.33
CA ARG A 355 28.31 -11.86 5.55
C ARG A 355 27.09 -11.39 4.77
N GLU A 356 26.91 -11.88 3.56
CA GLU A 356 25.77 -11.61 2.71
C GLU A 356 24.46 -12.04 3.38
N THR A 357 24.36 -13.27 3.84
CA THR A 357 23.16 -13.78 4.52
C THR A 357 22.82 -12.97 5.77
N ARG A 358 23.82 -12.53 6.53
CA ARG A 358 23.61 -11.70 7.73
C ARG A 358 23.12 -10.30 7.37
N LEU A 359 23.60 -9.69 6.29
CA LEU A 359 23.11 -8.41 5.81
C LEU A 359 21.67 -8.50 5.28
N GLN A 360 21.31 -9.62 4.63
CA GLN A 360 19.92 -9.88 4.19
C GLN A 360 18.92 -9.95 5.36
N MET A 361 19.37 -10.27 6.56
CA MET A 361 18.52 -10.30 7.76
C MET A 361 18.20 -8.91 8.29
N LEU A 362 18.98 -7.87 7.95
CA LEU A 362 18.75 -6.51 8.40
C LEU A 362 17.64 -5.82 7.56
N PRO A 363 16.54 -5.38 8.20
CA PRO A 363 15.40 -4.79 7.50
C PRO A 363 15.70 -3.39 6.92
N THR A 364 16.82 -2.78 7.32
CA THR A 364 17.25 -1.44 6.91
C THR A 364 18.13 -1.45 5.65
N ILE A 365 18.52 -2.63 5.17
CA ILE A 365 19.35 -2.77 3.97
C ILE A 365 18.47 -3.21 2.80
N ASP A 366 18.24 -2.31 1.87
CA ASP A 366 17.42 -2.59 0.69
C ASP A 366 18.21 -3.34 -0.39
N ASN A 367 19.47 -2.98 -0.62
CA ASN A 367 20.36 -3.67 -1.55
C ASN A 367 21.61 -4.19 -0.83
N VAL A 368 21.69 -5.51 -0.72
CA VAL A 368 22.79 -6.20 -0.01
C VAL A 368 24.08 -6.14 -0.81
N GLN A 369 24.01 -6.14 -2.14
CA GLN A 369 25.21 -6.08 -2.99
C GLN A 369 25.89 -4.72 -2.91
N ASP A 370 25.12 -3.64 -2.96
CA ASP A 370 25.64 -2.27 -2.76
C ASP A 370 26.30 -2.11 -1.39
N GLU A 371 25.71 -2.72 -0.37
CA GLU A 371 26.24 -2.65 0.98
C GLU A 371 27.54 -3.47 1.12
N LEU A 372 27.64 -4.61 0.46
CA LEU A 372 28.87 -5.40 0.40
C LEU A 372 29.97 -4.62 -0.32
N GLN A 373 29.65 -3.94 -1.42
CA GLN A 373 30.60 -3.15 -2.17
C GLN A 373 31.12 -1.96 -1.36
N LYS A 374 30.24 -1.22 -0.68
CA LYS A 374 30.62 -0.15 0.25
C LYS A 374 31.56 -0.66 1.34
N LEU A 375 31.28 -1.80 1.92
CA LEU A 375 32.11 -2.42 2.95
C LEU A 375 33.46 -2.90 2.41
N GLU A 376 33.58 -3.26 1.16
CA GLU A 376 34.84 -3.56 0.49
C GLU A 376 35.64 -2.29 0.22
N ASP A 377 34.98 -1.25 -0.27
CA ASP A 377 35.59 0.07 -0.50
C ASP A 377 36.14 0.69 0.80
N GLU A 378 35.37 0.62 1.90
CA GLU A 378 35.82 1.07 3.23
C GLU A 378 37.06 0.31 3.68
N LYS A 379 37.09 -1.02 3.55
CA LYS A 379 38.28 -1.83 3.88
C LYS A 379 39.48 -1.46 3.03
N GLN A 380 39.26 -1.21 1.74
CA GLN A 380 40.33 -0.81 0.84
C GLN A 380 40.92 0.56 1.25
N GLN A 381 40.06 1.50 1.66
CA GLN A 381 40.45 2.80 2.18
C GLN A 381 41.21 2.67 3.52
N GLU A 382 40.78 1.82 4.43
CA GLU A 382 41.47 1.53 5.67
C GLU A 382 42.87 0.95 5.41
N VAL A 383 43.01 -0.04 4.53
CA VAL A 383 44.28 -0.64 4.14
C VAL A 383 45.20 0.41 3.53
N ASN A 384 44.69 1.27 2.65
CA ASN A 384 45.47 2.34 2.02
C ASN A 384 45.91 3.40 3.03
N SER A 385 45.08 3.75 4.00
CA SER A 385 45.43 4.70 5.06
C SER A 385 46.49 4.11 6.01
N PHE A 386 46.40 2.84 6.38
CA PHE A 386 47.44 2.13 7.16
C PHE A 386 48.76 2.04 6.39
N GLY A 387 48.72 1.82 5.07
CA GLY A 387 49.89 1.84 4.20
C GLY A 387 50.58 3.20 4.19
N GLN A 388 49.85 4.30 4.09
CA GLN A 388 50.34 5.66 4.16
C GLN A 388 50.94 6.00 5.54
N TYR A 389 50.29 5.57 6.64
CA TYR A 389 50.78 5.74 8.00
C TYR A 389 52.13 5.00 8.20
N ASN A 390 52.25 3.76 7.72
CA ASN A 390 53.48 3.00 7.80
C ASN A 390 54.61 3.60 6.96
N ALA A 391 54.31 4.10 5.76
CA ALA A 391 55.28 4.79 4.92
C ALA A 391 55.77 6.10 5.56
N LEU A 392 54.85 6.88 6.18
CA LEU A 392 55.20 8.10 6.92
C LEU A 392 56.04 7.79 8.16
N ALA A 393 55.69 6.75 8.91
CA ALA A 393 56.45 6.30 10.08
C ALA A 393 57.89 5.83 9.71
N GLN A 394 58.03 5.12 8.59
CA GLN A 394 59.35 4.72 8.06
C GLN A 394 60.18 5.92 7.58
N ALA A 395 59.57 6.88 6.91
CA ALA A 395 60.24 8.11 6.48
C ALA A 395 60.72 8.96 7.67
N LEU A 396 59.91 9.07 8.74
CA LEU A 396 60.26 9.74 9.97
C LEU A 396 61.39 9.00 10.73
N ALA A 397 61.38 7.67 10.72
CA ALA A 397 62.47 6.88 11.32
C ALA A 397 63.79 7.01 10.56
N GLN A 398 63.74 7.07 9.22
CA GLN A 398 64.88 7.32 8.37
C GLN A 398 65.49 8.77 8.53
N ALA A 399 64.59 9.76 8.67
CA ALA A 399 64.99 11.14 8.91
C ALA A 399 65.64 11.32 10.27
N LYS A 400 65.33 10.56 11.30
CA LYS A 400 65.93 10.53 12.62
C LYS A 400 67.24 9.73 12.66
N ALA A 401 67.53 8.93 11.66
CA ALA A 401 68.77 8.11 11.59
C ALA A 401 69.93 8.77 10.80
N GLN A 402 69.74 9.97 10.29
CA GLN A 402 70.86 10.72 9.75
C GLN A 402 71.73 11.34 10.92
N PRO A 403 73.00 11.05 11.05
CA PRO A 403 73.85 11.62 12.11
C PRO A 403 74.11 13.09 11.86
N GLU A 404 73.80 13.91 12.85
CA GLU A 404 74.39 15.24 12.98
C GLU A 404 75.98 15.09 13.08
N GLY A 405 76.61 15.51 12.05
CA GLY A 405 78.07 15.45 12.03
C GLY A 405 78.70 16.37 10.98
N ALA A 406 78.84 17.63 11.30
CA ALA A 406 79.96 18.44 10.88
C ALA A 406 79.99 19.77 11.68
N GLU A 407 80.78 19.80 12.77
CA GLU A 407 81.30 21.03 13.40
C GLU A 407 82.10 21.81 12.34
N ALA A 408 81.78 23.08 12.15
CA ALA A 408 82.67 24.05 11.53
C ALA A 408 83.03 25.08 12.60
N SER A 409 84.35 25.11 12.91
CA SER A 409 85.02 26.04 13.79
C SER A 409 84.88 27.48 13.33
N PRO A 410 85.04 28.43 14.25
CA PRO A 410 84.91 29.86 13.99
C PRO A 410 86.23 30.46 13.58
N GLU A 411 86.29 31.33 12.61
CA GLU A 411 87.33 32.39 12.48
C GLU A 411 86.84 33.49 11.54
N ASP A 412 87.10 34.74 12.07
CA ASP A 412 87.21 36.04 11.43
C ASP A 412 85.99 36.91 11.23
N GLU A 413 85.81 37.79 12.21
CA GLU A 413 85.34 39.15 12.00
C GLU A 413 86.19 39.93 11.01
N PRO A 414 85.76 40.87 10.23
CA PRO A 414 86.01 42.25 10.51
C PRO A 414 84.88 43.27 10.33
N GLU A 415 84.88 44.17 11.34
CA GLU A 415 84.61 45.60 11.29
C GLU A 415 83.56 46.23 10.38
N GLU A 416 82.67 46.81 11.10
CA GLU A 416 82.15 48.16 11.04
C GLU A 416 82.34 48.98 9.76
N LYS A 417 81.23 49.44 9.18
CA LYS A 417 81.11 50.89 8.85
C LYS A 417 79.65 51.29 8.76
N ALA A 418 79.36 52.27 9.57
CA ALA A 418 78.16 53.08 9.57
C ALA A 418 77.95 53.85 8.28
N GLY A 419 76.71 54.21 7.98
CA GLY A 419 76.34 55.21 6.97
C GLY A 419 74.83 55.26 6.76
N GLU A 420 74.19 56.04 7.55
CA GLU A 420 73.20 57.06 7.34
C GLU A 420 72.48 57.13 5.94
N GLY A 421 71.17 57.31 6.03
CA GLY A 421 70.60 58.42 5.32
C GLY A 421 69.47 58.06 4.31
N ALA A 422 68.32 58.49 4.71
CA ALA A 422 67.16 58.95 4.05
C ALA A 422 65.98 57.97 3.96
#